data_1ce9115ae3b8e38677b465c8b29fc8b9
#
_entry.id   1ce9115ae3b8e38677b465c8b29fc8b9
#
_cell.length_a   1.000
_cell.length_b   1.000
_cell.length_c   1.000
_cell.angle_alpha   90.00
_cell.angle_beta   90.00
_cell.angle_gamma   90.00
#
_symmetry.space_group_name_H-M   'P 1'
#
loop_
_entity.id
_entity.type
_entity.pdbx_description
1 polymer ?
#
loop_
_entity_poly.entity_id
_entity_poly.type
_entity_poly.pdbx_seq_one_letter_code
_entity_poly.pdbx_strand_id
1 'polypeptide(L)'
;MIMKKCFFEKEENQEKFTTIEGFVALLKKRGCYIGSDFHIRSAKGGNMSKLTRNGYWVTCAQCNNKVYYYCEHRVIWVWLNGPIPEGMQINHKDYNRGNNNPSNLEVVTAKENFEHSRCHYVPMKGEKNGNAKFTNEQVAAIKFLATHAGWSQAKICSFVGDCSKSGISRIVKGKRYADVATPESLLSVYPTIVDFTRNRSIGLEEELKNYALGLCGEAGECVDLIKKQFYHGKEVNPTDVLYELGDILYYLVAMGNVLGFDFCDIAMNNNVKLMSRYKDGFSIEQSNNRIEDKK
;
A
#
# COMPACT_ATOMS: atom_id res chain seq x y z
N MET A 1 -5.95 -21.48 -23.80
CA MET A 1 -6.29 -21.26 -25.21
C MET A 1 -5.00 -21.33 -26.03
N ILE A 2 -5.01 -22.17 -26.98
CA ILE A 2 -3.98 -22.93 -27.68
C ILE A 2 -2.93 -22.04 -28.35
N MET A 3 -1.64 -22.21 -27.97
CA MET A 3 -0.52 -21.73 -28.79
C MET A 3 -0.51 -22.48 -30.14
N LYS A 4 -0.58 -21.73 -31.23
CA LYS A 4 -0.41 -22.28 -32.58
C LYS A 4 0.98 -22.94 -32.67
N LYS A 5 0.98 -24.21 -33.09
CA LYS A 5 2.15 -25.08 -33.32
C LYS A 5 3.17 -24.37 -34.22
N CYS A 6 4.37 -24.12 -33.68
CA CYS A 6 5.53 -23.80 -34.50
C CYS A 6 5.96 -25.07 -35.27
N PHE A 7 6.28 -24.89 -36.56
CA PHE A 7 6.66 -25.94 -37.49
C PHE A 7 7.91 -26.71 -37.04
N PHE A 8 7.86 -28.05 -37.20
CA PHE A 8 8.91 -28.98 -36.81
C PHE A 8 9.82 -29.31 -38.00
N GLU A 9 11.13 -29.29 -37.77
CA GLU A 9 12.10 -30.09 -38.51
C GLU A 9 13.04 -30.78 -37.51
N LYS A 10 13.29 -32.07 -37.72
CA LYS A 10 14.23 -32.89 -36.93
C LYS A 10 15.64 -32.54 -37.38
N GLU A 11 16.50 -32.06 -36.51
CA GLU A 11 17.92 -31.92 -36.75
C GLU A 11 18.77 -32.53 -35.62
N GLU A 12 19.77 -33.33 -36.05
CA GLU A 12 20.80 -33.94 -35.23
C GLU A 12 21.81 -32.85 -34.78
N ASN A 13 21.74 -32.41 -33.55
CA ASN A 13 22.86 -31.86 -32.76
C ASN A 13 22.33 -31.30 -31.42
N GLN A 14 22.26 -32.15 -30.41
CA GLN A 14 21.64 -31.80 -29.12
C GLN A 14 22.45 -30.80 -28.26
N GLU A 15 23.75 -30.59 -28.47
CA GLU A 15 24.60 -29.79 -27.59
C GLU A 15 24.63 -28.30 -27.89
N LYS A 16 24.27 -27.88 -29.10
CA LYS A 16 24.44 -26.47 -29.52
C LYS A 16 23.34 -25.50 -29.12
N PHE A 17 22.18 -25.99 -28.65
CA PHE A 17 21.02 -25.12 -28.38
C PHE A 17 20.84 -24.75 -26.90
N THR A 18 21.70 -25.24 -26.03
CA THR A 18 21.72 -24.87 -24.60
C THR A 18 22.40 -23.54 -24.36
N THR A 19 23.12 -23.00 -25.33
CA THR A 19 23.75 -21.67 -25.28
C THR A 19 22.95 -20.67 -26.10
N ILE A 20 23.06 -19.41 -25.75
CA ILE A 20 22.37 -18.32 -26.47
C ILE A 20 22.89 -18.16 -27.90
N GLU A 21 24.16 -18.43 -28.15
CA GLU A 21 24.79 -18.42 -29.48
C GLU A 21 24.18 -19.48 -30.37
N GLY A 22 24.03 -20.72 -29.86
CA GLY A 22 23.35 -21.80 -30.54
C GLY A 22 21.90 -21.50 -30.84
N PHE A 23 21.20 -20.85 -29.91
CA PHE A 23 19.85 -20.39 -30.11
C PHE A 23 19.74 -19.34 -31.21
N VAL A 24 20.62 -18.34 -31.25
CA VAL A 24 20.69 -17.32 -32.31
C VAL A 24 21.00 -17.97 -33.68
N ALA A 25 21.92 -18.93 -33.72
CA ALA A 25 22.22 -19.68 -34.95
C ALA A 25 21.00 -20.44 -35.49
N LEU A 26 20.24 -21.08 -34.57
CA LEU A 26 18.97 -21.74 -34.93
C LEU A 26 17.94 -20.76 -35.52
N LEU A 27 17.77 -19.58 -34.90
CA LEU A 27 16.83 -18.57 -35.39
C LEU A 27 17.24 -18.07 -36.79
N LYS A 28 18.54 -17.77 -36.99
CA LYS A 28 19.09 -17.37 -38.31
C LYS A 28 18.84 -18.45 -39.36
N LYS A 29 19.12 -19.73 -39.04
CA LYS A 29 18.87 -20.86 -39.95
C LYS A 29 17.40 -20.98 -40.36
N ARG A 30 16.47 -20.62 -39.44
CA ARG A 30 15.01 -20.62 -39.70
C ARG A 30 14.51 -19.39 -40.46
N GLY A 31 15.41 -18.52 -40.93
CA GLY A 31 15.04 -17.30 -41.62
C GLY A 31 14.37 -16.25 -40.73
N CYS A 32 14.53 -16.35 -39.42
CA CYS A 32 14.08 -15.29 -38.51
C CYS A 32 14.90 -14.03 -38.70
N TYR A 33 14.37 -12.89 -38.33
CA TYR A 33 15.06 -11.58 -38.45
C TYR A 33 14.64 -10.64 -37.31
N ILE A 34 15.43 -9.58 -37.14
CA ILE A 34 15.09 -8.48 -36.21
C ILE A 34 14.22 -7.49 -36.98
N GLY A 35 12.99 -7.25 -36.51
CA GLY A 35 12.09 -6.27 -37.13
C GLY A 35 12.52 -4.83 -36.88
N SER A 36 11.90 -3.88 -37.56
CA SER A 36 12.15 -2.43 -37.38
C SER A 36 11.77 -1.93 -35.99
N ASP A 37 10.96 -2.68 -35.26
CA ASP A 37 10.56 -2.46 -33.88
C ASP A 37 11.50 -3.13 -32.87
N PHE A 38 12.64 -3.67 -33.34
CA PHE A 38 13.64 -4.39 -32.55
C PHE A 38 13.12 -5.63 -31.82
N HIS A 39 12.09 -6.29 -32.40
CA HIS A 39 11.62 -7.60 -31.94
C HIS A 39 11.98 -8.71 -32.93
N ILE A 40 12.18 -9.93 -32.41
CA ILE A 40 12.46 -11.10 -33.25
C ILE A 40 11.21 -11.52 -33.99
N ARG A 41 11.33 -11.61 -35.30
CA ARG A 41 10.27 -12.03 -36.23
C ARG A 41 10.61 -13.38 -36.86
N SER A 42 9.60 -14.19 -37.06
CA SER A 42 9.74 -15.43 -37.87
C SER A 42 9.89 -15.08 -39.35
N ALA A 43 10.36 -16.01 -40.16
CA ALA A 43 10.44 -15.87 -41.64
C ALA A 43 9.12 -15.40 -42.28
N LYS A 44 7.98 -15.67 -41.64
CA LYS A 44 6.63 -15.25 -42.06
C LYS A 44 6.18 -13.93 -41.44
N GLY A 45 7.06 -13.20 -40.76
CA GLY A 45 6.78 -11.90 -40.14
C GLY A 45 6.07 -11.95 -38.78
N GLY A 46 5.73 -13.14 -38.25
CA GLY A 46 5.07 -13.28 -36.97
C GLY A 46 6.02 -12.94 -35.79
N ASN A 47 5.50 -12.29 -34.75
CA ASN A 47 6.26 -12.01 -33.52
C ASN A 47 6.59 -13.31 -32.78
N MET A 48 7.84 -13.50 -32.42
CA MET A 48 8.35 -14.68 -31.69
C MET A 48 8.57 -14.38 -30.20
N SER A 49 8.34 -13.16 -29.75
CA SER A 49 8.61 -12.70 -28.40
C SER A 49 7.35 -12.35 -27.63
N LYS A 50 7.39 -12.53 -26.32
CA LYS A 50 6.30 -12.21 -25.39
C LYS A 50 6.82 -11.35 -24.25
N LEU A 51 6.06 -10.31 -23.91
CA LEU A 51 6.35 -9.47 -22.75
C LEU A 51 6.03 -10.21 -21.46
N THR A 52 6.98 -10.24 -20.53
CA THR A 52 6.81 -10.82 -19.19
C THR A 52 6.28 -9.80 -18.20
N ARG A 53 5.79 -10.26 -17.04
CA ARG A 53 5.34 -9.38 -15.94
C ARG A 53 6.44 -8.45 -15.42
N ASN A 54 7.72 -8.84 -15.60
CA ASN A 54 8.86 -8.05 -15.16
C ASN A 54 9.34 -7.03 -16.20
N GLY A 55 8.58 -6.84 -17.29
CA GLY A 55 8.86 -5.85 -18.34
C GLY A 55 9.91 -6.30 -19.39
N TYR A 56 10.43 -7.54 -19.30
CA TYR A 56 11.33 -8.07 -20.32
C TYR A 56 10.56 -8.79 -21.45
N TRP A 57 11.03 -8.63 -22.67
CA TRP A 57 10.62 -9.51 -23.75
C TRP A 57 11.41 -10.81 -23.72
N VAL A 58 10.73 -11.92 -23.96
CA VAL A 58 11.33 -13.26 -24.02
C VAL A 58 10.98 -13.89 -25.36
N THR A 59 12.01 -14.30 -26.09
CA THR A 59 11.89 -15.04 -27.34
C THR A 59 11.95 -16.52 -27.07
N CYS A 60 11.12 -17.31 -27.72
CA CYS A 60 11.14 -18.76 -27.61
C CYS A 60 11.24 -19.45 -28.97
N ALA A 61 11.90 -20.61 -28.96
CA ALA A 61 11.93 -21.50 -30.12
C ALA A 61 11.89 -22.96 -29.64
N GLN A 62 11.17 -23.80 -30.37
CA GLN A 62 11.12 -25.22 -30.09
C GLN A 62 12.15 -25.97 -30.95
N CYS A 63 12.94 -26.84 -30.31
CA CYS A 63 13.86 -27.73 -30.98
C CYS A 63 13.87 -29.10 -30.27
N ASN A 64 13.85 -30.21 -30.99
CA ASN A 64 13.88 -31.58 -30.45
C ASN A 64 12.86 -31.83 -29.33
N ASN A 65 11.60 -31.42 -29.51
CA ASN A 65 10.51 -31.50 -28.53
C ASN A 65 10.72 -30.68 -27.25
N LYS A 66 11.78 -29.85 -27.16
CA LYS A 66 12.01 -28.95 -26.06
C LYS A 66 11.82 -27.50 -26.52
N VAL A 67 11.30 -26.63 -25.63
CA VAL A 67 11.16 -25.19 -25.88
C VAL A 67 12.23 -24.46 -25.09
N TYR A 68 13.00 -23.66 -25.78
CA TYR A 68 14.05 -22.81 -25.20
C TYR A 68 13.56 -21.38 -25.13
N TYR A 69 13.89 -20.71 -24.03
CA TYR A 69 13.48 -19.32 -23.74
C TYR A 69 14.71 -18.49 -23.42
N TYR A 70 14.84 -17.37 -24.10
CA TYR A 70 15.90 -16.39 -23.82
C TYR A 70 15.35 -14.97 -23.80
N CYS A 71 15.88 -14.15 -22.91
CA CYS A 71 15.57 -12.71 -22.89
C CYS A 71 15.96 -12.09 -24.23
N GLU A 72 15.03 -11.42 -24.87
CA GLU A 72 15.16 -10.95 -26.26
C GLU A 72 16.31 -9.95 -26.42
N HIS A 73 16.54 -9.02 -25.48
CA HIS A 73 17.66 -8.10 -25.52
C HIS A 73 19.03 -8.82 -25.61
N ARG A 74 19.18 -9.96 -24.94
CA ARG A 74 20.39 -10.79 -25.04
C ARG A 74 20.48 -11.50 -26.38
N VAL A 75 19.38 -11.94 -26.94
CA VAL A 75 19.30 -12.56 -28.29
C VAL A 75 19.69 -11.52 -29.33
N ILE A 76 19.15 -10.31 -29.26
CA ILE A 76 19.46 -9.20 -30.18
C ILE A 76 20.93 -8.80 -30.07
N TRP A 77 21.46 -8.69 -28.84
CA TRP A 77 22.88 -8.40 -28.66
C TRP A 77 23.76 -9.43 -29.34
N VAL A 78 23.57 -10.72 -29.06
CA VAL A 78 24.38 -11.81 -29.64
C VAL A 78 24.18 -11.87 -31.15
N TRP A 79 22.99 -11.56 -31.63
CA TRP A 79 22.71 -11.53 -33.07
C TRP A 79 23.56 -10.51 -33.84
N LEU A 80 23.78 -9.35 -33.25
CA LEU A 80 24.45 -8.20 -33.87
C LEU A 80 25.94 -8.13 -33.54
N ASN A 81 26.32 -8.47 -32.31
CA ASN A 81 27.67 -8.21 -31.77
C ASN A 81 28.46 -9.49 -31.43
N GLY A 82 27.84 -10.66 -31.53
CA GLY A 82 28.48 -11.91 -31.13
C GLY A 82 28.34 -12.23 -29.61
N PRO A 83 29.12 -13.20 -29.09
CA PRO A 83 28.98 -13.70 -27.74
C PRO A 83 29.09 -12.62 -26.66
N ILE A 84 28.30 -12.78 -25.61
CA ILE A 84 28.42 -11.93 -24.41
C ILE A 84 29.64 -12.43 -23.63
N PRO A 85 30.61 -11.56 -23.28
CA PRO A 85 31.79 -11.98 -22.52
C PRO A 85 31.41 -12.62 -21.18
N GLU A 86 32.22 -13.58 -20.73
CA GLU A 86 31.96 -14.29 -19.46
C GLU A 86 31.90 -13.31 -18.29
N GLY A 87 30.92 -13.50 -17.41
CA GLY A 87 30.70 -12.61 -16.25
C GLY A 87 30.03 -11.28 -16.57
N MET A 88 29.80 -10.95 -17.85
CA MET A 88 29.15 -9.72 -18.27
C MET A 88 27.64 -9.90 -18.46
N GLN A 89 26.92 -8.80 -18.37
CA GLN A 89 25.46 -8.71 -18.51
C GLN A 89 25.08 -7.67 -19.58
N ILE A 90 23.90 -7.83 -20.18
CA ILE A 90 23.35 -6.80 -21.07
C ILE A 90 22.40 -5.93 -20.24
N ASN A 91 22.67 -4.63 -20.22
CA ASN A 91 21.89 -3.61 -19.55
C ASN A 91 21.12 -2.75 -20.56
N HIS A 92 19.98 -2.18 -20.12
CA HIS A 92 19.23 -1.15 -20.83
C HIS A 92 19.62 0.23 -20.27
N LYS A 93 20.23 1.08 -21.10
CA LYS A 93 20.73 2.40 -20.68
C LYS A 93 19.61 3.32 -20.17
N ASP A 94 18.42 3.23 -20.75
CA ASP A 94 17.23 4.04 -20.41
C ASP A 94 16.38 3.45 -19.27
N TYR A 95 16.82 2.35 -18.64
CA TYR A 95 16.08 1.60 -17.61
C TYR A 95 14.77 0.95 -18.08
N ASN A 96 14.39 1.13 -19.35
CA ASN A 96 13.22 0.50 -19.94
C ASN A 96 13.55 -0.89 -20.46
N ARG A 97 13.19 -1.91 -19.70
CA ARG A 97 13.42 -3.33 -20.00
C ARG A 97 12.73 -3.82 -21.25
N GLY A 98 11.76 -3.06 -21.76
CA GLY A 98 11.04 -3.36 -22.99
C GLY A 98 11.70 -2.75 -24.24
N ASN A 99 12.63 -1.80 -24.09
CA ASN A 99 13.30 -1.13 -25.20
C ASN A 99 14.55 -1.88 -25.66
N ASN A 100 14.37 -2.80 -26.59
CA ASN A 100 15.43 -3.64 -27.14
C ASN A 100 16.20 -3.00 -28.31
N ASN A 101 16.06 -1.68 -28.53
CA ASN A 101 16.86 -0.98 -29.52
C ASN A 101 18.36 -1.22 -29.25
N PRO A 102 19.15 -1.69 -30.24
CA PRO A 102 20.58 -1.96 -30.07
C PRO A 102 21.39 -0.78 -29.51
N SER A 103 21.03 0.46 -29.86
CA SER A 103 21.68 1.66 -29.31
C SER A 103 21.46 1.86 -27.81
N ASN A 104 20.38 1.29 -27.29
CA ASN A 104 20.00 1.32 -25.87
C ASN A 104 20.64 0.20 -25.05
N LEU A 105 21.23 -0.81 -25.70
CA LEU A 105 21.84 -1.96 -25.03
C LEU A 105 23.34 -1.73 -24.84
N GLU A 106 23.89 -2.21 -23.73
CA GLU A 106 25.30 -2.17 -23.42
C GLU A 106 25.75 -3.40 -22.63
N VAL A 107 27.03 -3.78 -22.78
CA VAL A 107 27.65 -4.83 -21.97
C VAL A 107 28.28 -4.21 -20.75
N VAL A 108 27.90 -4.70 -19.58
CA VAL A 108 28.37 -4.20 -18.29
C VAL A 108 28.70 -5.35 -17.34
N THR A 109 29.51 -5.10 -16.34
CA THR A 109 29.71 -6.06 -15.23
C THR A 109 28.45 -6.14 -14.36
N ALA A 110 28.30 -7.21 -13.59
CA ALA A 110 27.21 -7.34 -12.63
C ALA A 110 27.20 -6.19 -11.59
N LYS A 111 28.38 -5.66 -11.23
CA LYS A 111 28.52 -4.53 -10.32
C LYS A 111 27.99 -3.24 -10.95
N GLU A 112 28.42 -2.91 -12.15
CA GLU A 112 27.95 -1.72 -12.88
C GLU A 112 26.43 -1.77 -13.13
N ASN A 113 25.89 -2.92 -13.53
CA ASN A 113 24.46 -3.10 -13.72
C ASN A 113 23.66 -2.91 -12.41
N PHE A 114 24.21 -3.39 -11.29
CA PHE A 114 23.62 -3.17 -9.97
C PHE A 114 23.67 -1.69 -9.58
N GLU A 115 24.80 -1.02 -9.78
CA GLU A 115 24.95 0.41 -9.48
C GLU A 115 24.03 1.26 -10.36
N HIS A 116 23.95 0.96 -11.67
CA HIS A 116 23.01 1.59 -12.60
C HIS A 116 21.55 1.42 -12.13
N SER A 117 21.12 0.22 -11.76
CA SER A 117 19.77 0.00 -11.27
C SER A 117 19.49 0.69 -9.92
N ARG A 118 20.51 0.85 -9.05
CA ARG A 118 20.38 1.61 -7.79
C ARG A 118 20.13 3.09 -7.99
N CYS A 119 20.68 3.71 -9.02
CA CYS A 119 20.48 5.14 -9.28
C CYS A 119 19.01 5.48 -9.57
N HIS A 120 18.24 4.52 -10.09
CA HIS A 120 16.79 4.68 -10.34
C HIS A 120 15.89 3.99 -9.31
N TYR A 121 16.46 3.21 -8.39
CA TYR A 121 15.68 2.63 -7.31
C TYR A 121 15.32 3.72 -6.29
N VAL A 122 14.15 4.29 -6.41
CA VAL A 122 13.54 5.07 -5.33
C VAL A 122 12.93 4.05 -4.35
N PRO A 123 13.55 3.86 -3.16
CA PRO A 123 12.97 2.96 -2.18
C PRO A 123 11.56 3.45 -1.83
N MET A 124 10.56 2.63 -2.06
CA MET A 124 9.21 2.94 -1.56
C MET A 124 9.28 3.01 -0.03
N LYS A 125 9.12 4.21 0.51
CA LYS A 125 9.16 4.49 1.94
C LYS A 125 7.75 4.50 2.52
N GLY A 126 7.67 4.34 3.85
CA GLY A 126 6.40 4.41 4.56
C GLY A 126 5.40 3.36 4.08
N GLU A 127 4.13 3.74 4.01
CA GLU A 127 3.02 2.87 3.60
C GLU A 127 3.07 2.42 2.13
N LYS A 128 3.79 3.16 1.26
CA LYS A 128 3.99 2.79 -0.15
C LYS A 128 4.89 1.56 -0.34
N ASN A 129 5.60 1.14 0.70
CA ASN A 129 6.38 -0.09 0.67
C ASN A 129 5.41 -1.29 0.75
N GLY A 130 5.46 -2.23 -0.21
CA GLY A 130 4.62 -3.42 -0.24
C GLY A 130 4.72 -4.34 1.01
N ASN A 131 5.75 -4.15 1.84
CA ASN A 131 5.94 -4.82 3.13
C ASN A 131 5.61 -3.90 4.33
N ALA A 132 4.94 -2.76 4.09
CA ALA A 132 4.52 -1.88 5.17
C ALA A 132 3.43 -2.56 5.99
N LYS A 133 3.61 -2.61 7.32
CA LYS A 133 2.61 -3.14 8.24
C LYS A 133 1.60 -2.09 8.70
N PHE A 134 1.96 -0.83 8.63
CA PHE A 134 1.18 0.28 9.15
C PHE A 134 1.04 1.38 8.09
N THR A 135 -0.11 2.06 8.11
CA THR A 135 -0.32 3.32 7.37
C THR A 135 0.46 4.45 8.04
N ASN A 136 0.59 5.58 7.37
CA ASN A 136 1.26 6.74 7.94
C ASN A 136 0.49 7.30 9.15
N GLU A 137 -0.84 7.26 9.13
CA GLU A 137 -1.69 7.66 10.26
C GLU A 137 -1.48 6.75 11.47
N GLN A 138 -1.45 5.43 11.26
CA GLN A 138 -1.15 4.46 12.31
C GLN A 138 0.23 4.68 12.92
N VAL A 139 1.22 5.00 12.10
CA VAL A 139 2.58 5.34 12.56
C VAL A 139 2.58 6.64 13.37
N ALA A 140 1.83 7.65 12.93
CA ALA A 140 1.67 8.91 13.66
C ALA A 140 1.08 8.66 15.06
N ALA A 141 0.02 7.84 15.14
CA ALA A 141 -0.59 7.44 16.42
C ALA A 141 0.40 6.67 17.32
N ILE A 142 1.16 5.70 16.76
CA ILE A 142 2.20 4.98 17.50
C ILE A 142 3.26 5.93 18.07
N LYS A 143 3.72 6.90 17.28
CA LYS A 143 4.69 7.90 17.73
C LYS A 143 4.11 8.78 18.83
N PHE A 144 2.85 9.23 18.67
CA PHE A 144 2.16 10.02 19.68
C PHE A 144 2.05 9.27 21.02
N LEU A 145 1.60 8.03 21.00
CA LEU A 145 1.47 7.20 22.20
C LEU A 145 2.81 7.00 22.92
N ALA A 146 3.91 6.88 22.19
CA ALA A 146 5.24 6.73 22.76
C ALA A 146 5.78 8.02 23.39
N THR A 147 5.56 9.17 22.72
CA THR A 147 6.22 10.45 23.09
C THR A 147 5.40 11.29 24.05
N HIS A 148 4.09 11.40 23.84
CA HIS A 148 3.20 12.27 24.60
C HIS A 148 2.42 11.52 25.69
N ALA A 149 1.95 10.30 25.39
CA ALA A 149 1.26 9.49 26.39
C ALA A 149 2.20 8.62 27.25
N GLY A 150 3.51 8.61 26.95
CA GLY A 150 4.52 7.90 27.73
C GLY A 150 4.37 6.37 27.72
N TRP A 151 3.69 5.81 26.73
CA TRP A 151 3.48 4.37 26.67
C TRP A 151 4.76 3.61 26.33
N SER A 152 5.01 2.53 27.07
CA SER A 152 6.11 1.63 26.75
C SER A 152 5.89 0.94 25.39
N GLN A 153 6.99 0.59 24.71
CA GLN A 153 6.93 -0.12 23.44
C GLN A 153 6.18 -1.47 23.55
N ALA A 154 6.23 -2.10 24.73
CA ALA A 154 5.48 -3.33 25.02
C ALA A 154 3.98 -3.06 25.05
N LYS A 155 3.54 -1.98 25.72
CA LYS A 155 2.14 -1.58 25.82
C LYS A 155 1.59 -1.20 24.42
N ILE A 156 2.35 -0.43 23.64
CA ILE A 156 1.98 -0.07 22.28
C ILE A 156 1.84 -1.34 21.41
N CYS A 157 2.82 -2.25 21.47
CA CYS A 157 2.80 -3.49 20.70
C CYS A 157 1.57 -4.36 21.03
N SER A 158 1.21 -4.47 22.31
CA SER A 158 0.01 -5.21 22.76
C SER A 158 -1.28 -4.54 22.26
N PHE A 159 -1.33 -3.21 22.25
CA PHE A 159 -2.50 -2.44 21.85
C PHE A 159 -2.74 -2.45 20.34
N VAL A 160 -1.68 -2.25 19.56
CA VAL A 160 -1.75 -2.18 18.10
C VAL A 160 -1.93 -3.57 17.45
N GLY A 161 -1.51 -4.63 18.19
CA GLY A 161 -1.55 -6.01 17.69
C GLY A 161 -0.51 -6.28 16.57
N ASP A 162 -0.39 -7.53 16.19
CA ASP A 162 0.43 -8.08 15.09
C ASP A 162 1.77 -7.36 14.78
N CYS A 163 2.47 -6.96 15.82
CA CYS A 163 3.77 -6.32 15.70
C CYS A 163 4.79 -6.84 16.73
N SER A 164 6.07 -6.54 16.52
CA SER A 164 7.13 -6.84 17.48
C SER A 164 7.61 -5.59 18.20
N LYS A 165 8.06 -5.73 19.45
CA LYS A 165 8.68 -4.63 20.21
C LYS A 165 9.82 -3.97 19.43
N SER A 166 10.62 -4.75 18.69
CA SER A 166 11.70 -4.24 17.85
C SER A 166 11.18 -3.43 16.66
N GLY A 167 10.01 -3.80 16.11
CA GLY A 167 9.31 -3.05 15.07
C GLY A 167 8.88 -1.68 15.56
N ILE A 168 8.17 -1.63 16.70
CA ILE A 168 7.75 -0.37 17.36
C ILE A 168 8.98 0.48 17.72
N SER A 169 10.04 -0.12 18.27
CA SER A 169 11.28 0.61 18.59
C SER A 169 11.88 1.30 17.36
N ARG A 170 11.88 0.64 16.20
CA ARG A 170 12.40 1.23 14.96
C ARG A 170 11.53 2.38 14.43
N ILE A 171 10.22 2.31 14.64
CA ILE A 171 9.27 3.39 14.29
C ILE A 171 9.53 4.59 15.19
N VAL A 172 9.49 4.41 16.50
CA VAL A 172 9.67 5.49 17.50
C VAL A 172 11.04 6.18 17.36
N LYS A 173 12.09 5.39 17.04
CA LYS A 173 13.46 5.92 16.81
C LYS A 173 13.66 6.52 15.41
N GLY A 174 12.63 6.60 14.57
CA GLY A 174 12.72 7.11 13.21
C GLY A 174 13.57 6.26 12.23
N LYS A 175 13.92 5.01 12.60
CA LYS A 175 14.63 4.09 11.70
C LYS A 175 13.73 3.48 10.62
N ARG A 176 12.42 3.51 10.82
CA ARG A 176 11.35 3.22 9.88
C ARG A 176 10.38 4.37 9.90
N TYR A 177 9.76 4.70 8.76
CA TYR A 177 8.81 5.82 8.63
C TYR A 177 9.39 7.13 9.18
N ALA A 178 10.64 7.45 8.79
CA ALA A 178 11.34 8.64 9.25
C ALA A 178 10.66 9.94 8.82
N ASP A 179 9.95 9.88 7.70
CA ASP A 179 9.21 10.95 7.05
C ASP A 179 7.84 11.24 7.69
N VAL A 180 7.33 10.34 8.53
CA VAL A 180 6.09 10.56 9.28
C VAL A 180 6.40 11.37 10.54
N ALA A 181 5.85 12.59 10.63
CA ALA A 181 6.00 13.44 11.79
C ALA A 181 5.33 12.84 13.05
N THR A 182 5.80 13.23 14.24
CA THR A 182 5.10 12.95 15.49
C THR A 182 4.05 14.06 15.68
N PRO A 183 2.75 13.73 15.79
CA PRO A 183 1.71 14.72 16.00
C PRO A 183 1.84 15.39 17.37
N GLU A 184 1.51 16.68 17.43
CA GLU A 184 1.51 17.45 18.67
C GLU A 184 0.16 17.36 19.41
N SER A 185 -0.94 17.05 18.70
CA SER A 185 -2.29 17.00 19.25
C SER A 185 -2.84 15.58 19.28
N LEU A 186 -3.46 15.19 20.40
CA LEU A 186 -4.21 13.95 20.53
C LEU A 186 -5.36 13.89 19.51
N LEU A 187 -6.06 15.00 19.28
CA LEU A 187 -7.25 15.04 18.41
C LEU A 187 -6.93 14.64 16.98
N SER A 188 -5.72 14.93 16.48
CA SER A 188 -5.30 14.55 15.13
C SER A 188 -5.06 13.06 14.95
N VAL A 189 -4.91 12.29 16.03
CA VAL A 189 -4.63 10.85 15.98
C VAL A 189 -5.68 10.01 16.71
N TYR A 190 -6.60 10.64 17.41
CA TYR A 190 -7.61 9.96 18.22
C TYR A 190 -8.48 9.00 17.39
N PRO A 191 -8.97 9.38 16.19
CA PRO A 191 -9.73 8.46 15.34
C PRO A 191 -8.94 7.19 14.99
N THR A 192 -7.64 7.33 14.72
CA THR A 192 -6.77 6.17 14.44
C THR A 192 -6.52 5.33 15.70
N ILE A 193 -6.41 5.95 16.88
CA ILE A 193 -6.29 5.22 18.16
C ILE A 193 -7.56 4.41 18.41
N VAL A 194 -8.73 4.99 18.22
CA VAL A 194 -10.03 4.30 18.31
C VAL A 194 -10.12 3.16 17.30
N ASP A 195 -9.64 3.36 16.07
CA ASP A 195 -9.64 2.34 15.02
C ASP A 195 -8.82 1.08 15.37
N PHE A 196 -7.78 1.20 16.18
CA PHE A 196 -7.04 0.03 16.70
C PHE A 196 -7.88 -0.88 17.61
N THR A 197 -8.95 -0.35 18.23
CA THR A 197 -9.80 -1.12 19.16
C THR A 197 -10.99 -1.79 18.44
N ARG A 198 -11.18 -1.55 17.14
CA ARG A 198 -12.31 -2.08 16.37
C ARG A 198 -12.28 -3.60 16.28
N ASN A 199 -13.43 -4.22 16.50
CA ASN A 199 -13.62 -5.65 16.28
C ASN A 199 -14.00 -5.96 14.81
N ARG A 200 -13.00 -6.10 13.95
CA ARG A 200 -13.19 -6.40 12.52
C ARG A 200 -13.62 -7.85 12.23
N SER A 201 -13.78 -8.68 13.26
CA SER A 201 -14.25 -10.07 13.08
C SER A 201 -15.77 -10.15 12.86
N ILE A 202 -16.52 -9.10 13.20
CA ILE A 202 -17.95 -8.97 12.96
C ILE A 202 -18.19 -8.10 11.71
N GLY A 203 -19.31 -8.30 11.03
CA GLY A 203 -19.65 -7.47 9.86
C GLY A 203 -19.90 -6.00 10.24
N LEU A 204 -19.71 -5.08 9.27
CA LEU A 204 -19.86 -3.63 9.48
C LEU A 204 -21.22 -3.25 10.09
N GLU A 205 -22.30 -3.94 9.71
CA GLU A 205 -23.65 -3.70 10.24
C GLU A 205 -23.73 -4.00 11.74
N GLU A 206 -23.18 -5.13 12.18
CA GLU A 206 -23.16 -5.53 13.60
C GLU A 206 -22.22 -4.62 14.40
N GLU A 207 -21.12 -4.21 13.82
CA GLU A 207 -20.20 -3.26 14.43
C GLU A 207 -20.90 -1.90 14.66
N LEU A 208 -21.61 -1.39 13.66
CA LEU A 208 -22.35 -0.14 13.74
C LEU A 208 -23.47 -0.21 14.81
N LYS A 209 -24.24 -1.32 14.85
CA LYS A 209 -25.25 -1.55 15.89
C LYS A 209 -24.64 -1.54 17.28
N ASN A 210 -23.52 -2.23 17.48
CA ASN A 210 -22.83 -2.27 18.75
C ASN A 210 -22.41 -0.87 19.22
N TYR A 211 -21.82 -0.06 18.34
CA TYR A 211 -21.40 1.29 18.72
C TYR A 211 -22.59 2.24 18.95
N ALA A 212 -23.68 2.09 18.18
CA ALA A 212 -24.87 2.89 18.40
C ALA A 212 -25.53 2.58 19.77
N LEU A 213 -25.61 1.30 20.14
CA LEU A 213 -26.13 0.88 21.43
C LEU A 213 -25.23 1.31 22.58
N GLY A 214 -23.90 1.17 22.41
CA GLY A 214 -22.92 1.64 23.38
C GLY A 214 -23.03 3.15 23.63
N LEU A 215 -23.11 3.96 22.57
CA LEU A 215 -23.30 5.40 22.68
C LEU A 215 -24.53 5.77 23.53
N CYS A 216 -25.65 5.07 23.32
CA CYS A 216 -26.87 5.27 24.10
C CYS A 216 -26.68 4.83 25.57
N GLY A 217 -25.96 3.74 25.81
CA GLY A 217 -25.62 3.24 27.15
C GLY A 217 -24.85 4.27 27.96
N GLU A 218 -23.70 4.70 27.44
CA GLU A 218 -22.83 5.67 28.13
C GLU A 218 -23.50 7.03 28.34
N ALA A 219 -24.30 7.47 27.37
CA ALA A 219 -25.11 8.66 27.56
C ALA A 219 -26.12 8.49 28.72
N GLY A 220 -26.71 7.31 28.86
CA GLY A 220 -27.58 6.95 29.98
C GLY A 220 -26.86 6.94 31.33
N GLU A 221 -25.63 6.39 31.39
CA GLU A 221 -24.79 6.37 32.60
C GLU A 221 -24.40 7.77 33.03
N CYS A 222 -23.98 8.62 32.08
CA CYS A 222 -23.72 10.03 32.33
C CYS A 222 -24.95 10.75 32.94
N VAL A 223 -26.12 10.53 32.36
CA VAL A 223 -27.38 11.13 32.85
C VAL A 223 -27.74 10.61 34.27
N ASP A 224 -27.51 9.31 34.54
CA ASP A 224 -27.77 8.72 35.86
C ASP A 224 -26.87 9.31 36.97
N LEU A 225 -25.61 9.60 36.66
CA LEU A 225 -24.71 10.32 37.59
C LEU A 225 -25.30 11.71 37.94
N ILE A 226 -25.70 12.47 36.93
CA ILE A 226 -26.30 13.80 37.13
C ILE A 226 -27.61 13.70 37.93
N LYS A 227 -28.47 12.72 37.61
CA LYS A 227 -29.72 12.46 38.34
C LYS A 227 -29.45 12.13 39.82
N LYS A 228 -28.46 11.27 40.12
CA LYS A 228 -28.07 10.91 41.48
C LYS A 228 -27.68 12.16 42.29
N GLN A 229 -26.95 13.09 41.68
CA GLN A 229 -26.54 14.34 42.34
C GLN A 229 -27.74 15.23 42.68
N PHE A 230 -28.60 15.50 41.69
CA PHE A 230 -29.63 16.54 41.85
C PHE A 230 -30.92 16.02 42.53
N TYR A 231 -31.25 14.74 42.35
CA TYR A 231 -32.53 14.21 42.86
C TYR A 231 -32.38 13.22 44.01
N HIS A 232 -31.18 12.66 44.20
CA HIS A 232 -30.96 11.67 45.26
C HIS A 232 -30.00 12.19 46.35
N GLY A 233 -29.52 13.44 46.20
CA GLY A 233 -28.62 14.07 47.18
C GLY A 233 -27.26 13.36 47.31
N LYS A 234 -26.85 12.57 46.30
CA LYS A 234 -25.61 11.84 46.29
C LYS A 234 -24.53 12.74 45.64
N GLU A 235 -23.45 12.99 46.38
CA GLU A 235 -22.32 13.69 45.81
C GLU A 235 -21.69 12.86 44.68
N VAL A 236 -21.56 13.44 43.51
CA VAL A 236 -20.94 12.82 42.33
C VAL A 236 -19.59 13.46 42.08
N ASN A 237 -18.55 12.63 41.94
CA ASN A 237 -17.22 13.10 41.58
C ASN A 237 -17.24 13.55 40.12
N PRO A 238 -16.81 14.79 39.79
CA PRO A 238 -16.72 15.27 38.40
C PRO A 238 -15.86 14.36 37.49
N THR A 239 -14.90 13.64 38.08
CA THR A 239 -14.05 12.68 37.35
C THR A 239 -14.87 11.49 36.81
N ASP A 240 -15.92 11.05 37.52
CA ASP A 240 -16.79 9.96 37.04
C ASP A 240 -17.55 10.41 35.78
N VAL A 241 -18.08 11.65 35.80
CA VAL A 241 -18.72 12.23 34.61
C VAL A 241 -17.74 12.37 33.46
N LEU A 242 -16.46 12.74 33.73
CA LEU A 242 -15.43 12.82 32.71
C LEU A 242 -15.16 11.45 32.03
N TYR A 243 -15.21 10.35 32.78
CA TYR A 243 -15.05 9.01 32.20
C TYR A 243 -16.21 8.68 31.26
N GLU A 244 -17.45 8.90 31.68
CA GLU A 244 -18.63 8.64 30.82
C GLU A 244 -18.62 9.52 29.55
N LEU A 245 -18.21 10.78 29.66
CA LEU A 245 -18.02 11.64 28.48
C LEU A 245 -16.90 11.12 27.55
N GLY A 246 -15.86 10.51 28.11
CA GLY A 246 -14.81 9.84 27.34
C GLY A 246 -15.34 8.65 26.58
N ASP A 247 -16.19 7.84 27.21
CA ASP A 247 -16.80 6.64 26.59
C ASP A 247 -17.82 7.04 25.52
N ILE A 248 -18.61 8.09 25.74
CA ILE A 248 -19.48 8.69 24.72
C ILE A 248 -18.65 9.13 23.50
N LEU A 249 -17.52 9.82 23.73
CA LEU A 249 -16.63 10.26 22.66
C LEU A 249 -16.04 9.08 21.89
N TYR A 250 -15.66 8.00 22.59
CA TYR A 250 -15.17 6.76 21.98
C TYR A 250 -16.19 6.18 21.00
N TYR A 251 -17.43 5.96 21.44
CA TYR A 251 -18.46 5.37 20.59
C TYR A 251 -18.84 6.28 19.42
N LEU A 252 -18.86 7.59 19.63
CA LEU A 252 -19.12 8.56 18.57
C LEU A 252 -18.04 8.50 17.47
N VAL A 253 -16.78 8.47 17.83
CA VAL A 253 -15.66 8.38 16.90
C VAL A 253 -15.63 7.00 16.22
N ALA A 254 -15.91 5.92 16.96
CA ALA A 254 -15.97 4.58 16.41
C ALA A 254 -17.06 4.44 15.36
N MET A 255 -18.26 5.00 15.59
CA MET A 255 -19.32 5.08 14.58
C MET A 255 -18.89 5.87 13.35
N GLY A 256 -18.26 7.03 13.54
CA GLY A 256 -17.69 7.83 12.46
C GLY A 256 -16.73 7.01 11.59
N ASN A 257 -15.79 6.32 12.21
CA ASN A 257 -14.83 5.47 11.52
C ASN A 257 -15.49 4.33 10.71
N VAL A 258 -16.55 3.72 11.23
CA VAL A 258 -17.31 2.67 10.50
C VAL A 258 -18.02 3.25 9.28
N LEU A 259 -18.59 4.46 9.42
CA LEU A 259 -19.31 5.15 8.36
C LEU A 259 -18.39 5.89 7.37
N GLY A 260 -17.08 5.94 7.64
CA GLY A 260 -16.10 6.63 6.79
C GLY A 260 -16.11 8.14 6.96
N PHE A 261 -16.60 8.66 8.10
CA PHE A 261 -16.55 10.10 8.42
C PHE A 261 -15.33 10.40 9.29
N ASP A 262 -14.60 11.46 8.95
CA ASP A 262 -13.58 12.01 9.82
C ASP A 262 -14.22 12.69 11.05
N PHE A 263 -13.55 12.63 12.19
CA PHE A 263 -14.01 13.32 13.41
C PHE A 263 -14.14 14.84 13.19
N CYS A 264 -13.23 15.43 12.41
CA CYS A 264 -13.31 16.83 12.05
C CYS A 264 -14.54 17.14 11.20
N ASP A 265 -14.95 16.26 10.30
CA ASP A 265 -16.17 16.44 9.49
C ASP A 265 -17.42 16.45 10.35
N ILE A 266 -17.49 15.54 11.35
CA ILE A 266 -18.60 15.50 12.31
C ILE A 266 -18.67 16.81 13.09
N ALA A 267 -17.54 17.27 13.63
CA ALA A 267 -17.44 18.50 14.40
C ALA A 267 -17.76 19.74 13.54
N MET A 268 -17.21 19.81 12.33
CA MET A 268 -17.43 20.93 11.41
C MET A 268 -18.89 21.04 10.97
N ASN A 269 -19.52 19.90 10.63
CA ASN A 269 -20.93 19.87 10.24
C ASN A 269 -21.82 20.36 11.39
N ASN A 270 -21.53 19.95 12.63
CA ASN A 270 -22.25 20.46 13.81
C ASN A 270 -22.02 21.98 14.00
N ASN A 271 -20.77 22.45 13.82
CA ASN A 271 -20.43 23.86 13.93
C ASN A 271 -21.23 24.72 12.92
N VAL A 272 -21.31 24.29 11.66
CA VAL A 272 -22.12 24.97 10.64
C VAL A 272 -23.58 25.07 11.06
N LYS A 273 -24.17 24.01 11.62
CA LYS A 273 -25.53 24.04 12.17
C LYS A 273 -25.69 25.03 13.33
N LEU A 274 -24.72 25.03 14.26
CA LEU A 274 -24.76 25.94 15.41
C LEU A 274 -24.65 27.40 14.96
N MET A 275 -23.74 27.74 14.05
CA MET A 275 -23.59 29.07 13.50
C MET A 275 -24.83 29.53 12.73
N SER A 276 -25.50 28.61 12.02
CA SER A 276 -26.76 28.90 11.34
C SER A 276 -27.90 29.19 12.32
N ARG A 277 -27.97 28.43 13.43
CA ARG A 277 -29.04 28.55 14.44
C ARG A 277 -28.88 29.74 15.39
N TYR A 278 -27.65 30.06 15.74
CA TYR A 278 -27.30 30.99 16.80
C TYR A 278 -26.32 32.03 16.29
N LYS A 279 -26.75 32.85 15.29
CA LYS A 279 -25.90 33.88 14.63
C LYS A 279 -25.30 34.89 15.62
N ASP A 280 -26.09 35.26 16.63
CA ASP A 280 -25.72 36.28 17.64
C ASP A 280 -25.53 35.66 19.04
N GLY A 281 -25.23 34.34 19.11
CA GLY A 281 -25.16 33.55 20.34
C GLY A 281 -26.50 32.89 20.69
N PHE A 282 -26.47 32.04 21.74
CA PHE A 282 -27.65 31.27 22.14
C PHE A 282 -28.75 32.17 22.67
N SER A 283 -30.00 32.00 22.21
CA SER A 283 -31.21 32.56 22.81
C SER A 283 -32.32 31.53 22.93
N ILE A 284 -33.14 31.67 23.97
CA ILE A 284 -34.31 30.78 24.21
C ILE A 284 -35.29 30.89 23.06
N GLU A 285 -35.49 32.10 22.52
CA GLU A 285 -36.37 32.37 21.40
C GLU A 285 -35.93 31.62 20.14
N GLN A 286 -34.65 31.73 19.78
CA GLN A 286 -34.06 31.02 18.65
C GLN A 286 -34.10 29.48 18.86
N SER A 287 -33.94 29.02 20.11
CA SER A 287 -34.05 27.60 20.44
C SER A 287 -35.46 27.06 20.30
N ASN A 288 -36.45 27.85 20.67
CA ASN A 288 -37.89 27.46 20.57
C ASN A 288 -38.41 27.56 19.13
N ASN A 289 -37.87 28.48 18.33
CA ASN A 289 -38.24 28.71 16.93
C ASN A 289 -37.38 27.89 15.96
N ARG A 290 -36.91 26.74 16.38
CA ARG A 290 -36.15 25.84 15.49
C ARG A 290 -36.93 25.57 14.24
N ILE A 291 -36.53 26.17 13.13
CA ILE A 291 -36.89 25.66 11.82
C ILE A 291 -36.15 24.31 11.74
N GLU A 292 -36.92 23.21 11.88
CA GLU A 292 -36.37 21.90 11.57
C GLU A 292 -35.80 22.01 10.17
N ASP A 293 -34.54 21.65 10.00
CA ASP A 293 -33.89 21.44 8.69
C ASP A 293 -34.64 20.26 8.05
N LYS A 294 -35.82 20.51 7.49
CA LYS A 294 -36.51 19.58 6.62
C LYS A 294 -35.65 19.43 5.40
N LYS A 295 -34.94 18.30 5.35
CA LYS A 295 -34.30 17.80 4.13
C LYS A 295 -35.37 17.43 3.12
#